data_e6cdf7739b38a90bb3a7241042bd2420
#
_entry.id   e6cdf7739b38a90bb3a7241042bd2420
#
_cell.length_a   1.000
_cell.length_b   1.000
_cell.length_c   1.000
_cell.angle_alpha   90.00
_cell.angle_beta   90.00
_cell.angle_gamma   90.00
#
_symmetry.space_group_name_H-M   'P 1'
#
loop_
_entity.id
_entity.type
_entity.pdbx_description
1 polymer ?
#
loop_
_entity_poly.entity_id
_entity_poly.type
_entity_poly.pdbx_seq_one_letter_code
_entity_poly.pdbx_strand_id
1 'polypeptide(L)'
;MTSTPIAAVALRPFEAERDSASPNRNLTPVTTGLDPEGRLVVGGCRLSDLARRYGTPLYVLDEATLRGTAQAYRKALASHYPGSALALYASKANSSLAITAVVASEGLGLDAVSAGELLTAVQGGMPPERIVFHGNNKSLEELRLAVELGVTVVADNWLDLEQLAALQPPQPVRLMLRFTPGIEC
;
A
#
# COMPACT_ATOMS: atom_id res chain seq x y z
N MET A 1 -33.09 -3.18 3.39
CA MET A 1 -32.07 -4.08 3.97
C MET A 1 -31.20 -3.24 4.88
N THR A 2 -31.46 -3.30 6.19
CA THR A 2 -30.73 -2.52 7.20
C THR A 2 -29.42 -3.23 7.51
N SER A 3 -28.28 -2.61 7.15
CA SER A 3 -26.97 -3.13 7.51
C SER A 3 -26.78 -2.94 9.01
N THR A 4 -26.71 -4.04 9.74
CA THR A 4 -26.30 -4.04 11.15
C THR A 4 -24.84 -3.57 11.23
N PRO A 5 -24.52 -2.53 12.02
CA PRO A 5 -23.13 -2.12 12.18
C PRO A 5 -22.36 -3.25 12.84
N ILE A 6 -21.21 -3.61 12.24
CA ILE A 6 -20.27 -4.57 12.80
C ILE A 6 -19.72 -3.94 14.10
N ALA A 7 -20.20 -4.44 15.23
CA ALA A 7 -19.66 -4.02 16.53
C ALA A 7 -18.17 -4.36 16.55
N ALA A 8 -17.33 -3.34 16.76
CA ALA A 8 -15.92 -3.53 17.03
C ALA A 8 -15.82 -4.36 18.33
N VAL A 9 -15.46 -5.64 18.17
CA VAL A 9 -15.14 -6.49 19.33
C VAL A 9 -13.78 -5.98 19.82
N ALA A 10 -13.79 -5.30 20.97
CA ALA A 10 -12.57 -4.97 21.68
C ALA A 10 -11.91 -6.31 22.11
N LEU A 11 -10.99 -6.79 21.29
CA LEU A 11 -10.17 -7.93 21.61
C LEU A 11 -9.13 -7.43 22.62
N ARG A 12 -9.10 -8.04 23.81
CA ARG A 12 -8.02 -7.78 24.77
C ARG A 12 -6.72 -8.24 24.11
N PRO A 13 -5.67 -7.39 24.07
CA PRO A 13 -4.39 -7.80 23.55
C PRO A 13 -3.87 -8.95 24.42
N PHE A 14 -3.63 -10.09 23.81
CA PHE A 14 -2.92 -11.19 24.42
C PHE A 14 -1.43 -11.00 24.11
N GLU A 15 -0.59 -10.90 25.14
CA GLU A 15 0.86 -10.92 24.99
C GLU A 15 1.29 -12.34 24.64
N ALA A 16 1.42 -12.62 23.36
CA ALA A 16 1.90 -13.90 22.90
C ALA A 16 3.42 -13.99 23.08
N GLU A 17 3.90 -15.03 23.76
CA GLU A 17 5.33 -15.34 23.76
C GLU A 17 5.77 -15.68 22.33
N ARG A 18 6.71 -14.91 21.80
CA ARG A 18 7.35 -15.21 20.52
C ARG A 18 8.25 -16.43 20.71
N ASP A 19 7.92 -17.52 20.06
CA ASP A 19 8.84 -18.65 19.93
C ASP A 19 10.07 -18.21 19.10
N SER A 20 11.14 -17.86 19.79
CA SER A 20 12.41 -17.45 19.19
C SER A 20 13.10 -18.57 18.41
N ALA A 21 12.70 -19.81 18.62
CA ALA A 21 13.24 -21.01 17.97
C ALA A 21 12.53 -21.37 16.66
N SER A 22 11.35 -20.79 16.36
CA SER A 22 10.63 -21.10 15.13
C SER A 22 11.41 -20.68 13.89
N PRO A 23 11.66 -21.60 12.91
CA PRO A 23 12.30 -21.27 11.65
C PRO A 23 11.50 -20.27 10.82
N ASN A 24 10.20 -20.14 11.07
CA ASN A 24 9.27 -19.28 10.32
C ASN A 24 9.05 -17.90 10.98
N ARG A 25 9.75 -17.58 12.06
CA ARG A 25 9.54 -16.32 12.82
C ARG A 25 9.66 -15.06 12.00
N ASN A 26 10.49 -15.09 10.93
CA ASN A 26 10.70 -13.96 10.04
C ASN A 26 9.70 -13.91 8.86
N LEU A 27 8.86 -14.94 8.71
CA LEU A 27 7.87 -15.07 7.65
C LEU A 27 6.45 -14.75 8.15
N THR A 28 6.29 -14.64 9.47
CA THR A 28 4.99 -14.36 10.10
C THR A 28 4.90 -12.90 10.54
N PRO A 29 3.69 -12.35 10.65
CA PRO A 29 3.47 -11.01 11.21
C PRO A 29 4.14 -10.84 12.58
N VAL A 30 4.54 -9.60 12.91
CA VAL A 30 5.26 -9.31 14.18
C VAL A 30 4.43 -9.61 15.43
N THR A 31 3.12 -9.66 15.30
CA THR A 31 2.18 -9.97 16.39
C THR A 31 1.81 -11.44 16.47
N THR A 32 2.47 -12.30 15.67
CA THR A 32 2.20 -13.74 15.70
C THR A 32 2.71 -14.38 16.97
N GLY A 33 1.88 -15.23 17.57
CA GLY A 33 2.22 -15.99 18.76
C GLY A 33 1.27 -17.16 18.97
N LEU A 34 1.41 -17.82 20.13
CA LEU A 34 0.53 -18.89 20.56
C LEU A 34 -0.26 -18.46 21.81
N ASP A 35 -1.51 -18.86 21.91
CA ASP A 35 -2.28 -18.70 23.15
C ASP A 35 -1.90 -19.80 24.17
N PRO A 36 -2.42 -19.76 25.42
CA PRO A 36 -2.11 -20.77 26.45
C PRO A 36 -2.45 -22.21 26.06
N GLU A 37 -3.37 -22.38 25.10
CA GLU A 37 -3.76 -23.68 24.57
C GLU A 37 -2.96 -24.08 23.30
N GLY A 38 -1.91 -23.33 22.95
CA GLY A 38 -1.03 -23.62 21.82
C GLY A 38 -1.64 -23.28 20.45
N ARG A 39 -2.68 -22.44 20.37
CA ARG A 39 -3.32 -22.05 19.11
C ARG A 39 -2.72 -20.79 18.57
N LEU A 40 -2.59 -20.72 17.25
CA LEU A 40 -1.97 -19.58 16.56
C LEU A 40 -2.84 -18.31 16.68
N VAL A 41 -2.19 -17.22 17.06
CA VAL A 41 -2.75 -15.89 17.25
C VAL A 41 -1.99 -14.88 16.40
N VAL A 42 -2.70 -13.95 15.76
CA VAL A 42 -2.14 -12.80 15.04
C VAL A 42 -2.93 -11.56 15.46
N GLY A 43 -2.26 -10.49 15.86
CA GLY A 43 -2.91 -9.25 16.29
C GLY A 43 -3.89 -9.45 17.47
N GLY A 44 -3.62 -10.41 18.36
CA GLY A 44 -4.53 -10.77 19.46
C GLY A 44 -5.74 -11.64 19.03
N CYS A 45 -5.87 -11.99 17.76
CA CYS A 45 -6.98 -12.78 17.24
C CYS A 45 -6.55 -14.24 17.01
N ARG A 46 -7.30 -15.20 17.54
CA ARG A 46 -7.10 -16.61 17.21
C ARG A 46 -7.49 -16.89 15.77
N LEU A 47 -6.58 -17.44 14.97
CA LEU A 47 -6.87 -17.69 13.55
C LEU A 47 -8.01 -18.69 13.34
N SER A 48 -8.15 -19.67 14.24
CA SER A 48 -9.29 -20.60 14.21
C SER A 48 -10.64 -19.94 14.43
N ASP A 49 -10.69 -18.86 15.23
CA ASP A 49 -11.92 -18.12 15.49
C ASP A 49 -12.27 -17.23 14.29
N LEU A 50 -11.25 -16.62 13.66
CA LEU A 50 -11.42 -15.89 12.42
C LEU A 50 -11.94 -16.80 11.31
N ALA A 51 -11.34 -17.99 11.14
CA ALA A 51 -11.79 -18.97 10.14
C ALA A 51 -13.24 -19.42 10.37
N ARG A 52 -13.64 -19.65 11.62
CA ARG A 52 -15.04 -20.01 11.94
C ARG A 52 -16.01 -18.87 11.67
N ARG A 53 -15.59 -17.63 11.93
CA ARG A 53 -16.45 -16.45 11.77
C ARG A 53 -16.61 -16.00 10.33
N TYR A 54 -15.54 -16.04 9.55
CA TYR A 54 -15.48 -15.48 8.21
C TYR A 54 -15.36 -16.54 7.10
N GLY A 55 -15.15 -17.80 7.45
CA GLY A 55 -14.93 -18.88 6.50
C GLY A 55 -13.47 -18.96 6.03
N THR A 56 -13.24 -19.91 5.14
CA THR A 56 -11.95 -20.12 4.46
C THR A 56 -12.18 -20.34 2.96
N PRO A 57 -11.27 -19.92 2.06
CA PRO A 57 -9.97 -19.29 2.37
C PRO A 57 -10.10 -17.86 2.92
N LEU A 58 -9.17 -17.45 3.79
CA LEU A 58 -9.21 -16.14 4.45
C LEU A 58 -7.81 -15.51 4.45
N TYR A 59 -7.69 -14.28 3.92
CA TYR A 59 -6.51 -13.46 4.10
C TYR A 59 -6.59 -12.69 5.43
N VAL A 60 -5.52 -12.77 6.22
CA VAL A 60 -5.40 -12.04 7.48
C VAL A 60 -4.23 -11.06 7.37
N LEU A 61 -4.52 -9.77 7.53
CA LEU A 61 -3.53 -8.70 7.48
C LEU A 61 -3.28 -8.18 8.88
N ASP A 62 -2.01 -8.08 9.26
CA ASP A 62 -1.60 -7.51 10.54
C ASP A 62 -1.22 -6.05 10.39
N GLU A 63 -2.04 -5.17 10.90
CA GLU A 63 -1.85 -3.72 10.81
C GLU A 63 -0.55 -3.26 11.49
N ALA A 64 -0.18 -3.88 12.62
CA ALA A 64 1.04 -3.53 13.35
C ALA A 64 2.30 -3.83 12.52
N THR A 65 2.32 -4.95 11.81
CA THR A 65 3.41 -5.30 10.89
C THR A 65 3.49 -4.31 9.73
N LEU A 66 2.35 -3.98 9.12
CA LEU A 66 2.30 -3.02 8.01
C LEU A 66 2.82 -1.65 8.44
N ARG A 67 2.32 -1.11 9.54
CA ARG A 67 2.76 0.18 10.09
C ARG A 67 4.23 0.18 10.50
N GLY A 68 4.66 -0.86 11.20
CA GLY A 68 6.06 -0.99 11.63
C GLY A 68 7.02 -1.03 10.44
N THR A 69 6.66 -1.73 9.36
CA THR A 69 7.45 -1.77 8.12
C THR A 69 7.49 -0.39 7.44
N ALA A 70 6.35 0.29 7.29
CA ALA A 70 6.28 1.64 6.72
C ALA A 70 7.17 2.62 7.49
N GLN A 71 7.10 2.59 8.82
CA GLN A 71 7.92 3.43 9.68
C GLN A 71 9.41 3.11 9.57
N ALA A 72 9.78 1.83 9.41
CA ALA A 72 11.17 1.42 9.25
C ALA A 72 11.78 2.01 7.97
N TYR A 73 11.06 1.95 6.83
CA TYR A 73 11.51 2.59 5.59
C TYR A 73 11.69 4.10 5.73
N ARG A 74 10.71 4.79 6.34
CA ARG A 74 10.82 6.24 6.56
C ARG A 74 11.98 6.62 7.46
N LYS A 75 12.18 5.89 8.56
CA LYS A 75 13.30 6.12 9.48
C LYS A 75 14.64 5.88 8.80
N ALA A 76 14.76 4.81 8.01
CA ALA A 76 15.99 4.51 7.28
C ALA A 76 16.32 5.62 6.28
N LEU A 77 15.36 6.09 5.49
CA LEU A 77 15.57 7.21 4.57
C LEU A 77 15.98 8.48 5.32
N ALA A 78 15.28 8.83 6.40
CA ALA A 78 15.61 10.03 7.19
C ALA A 78 17.01 9.96 7.84
N SER A 79 17.49 8.76 8.18
CA SER A 79 18.78 8.59 8.88
C SER A 79 19.95 8.41 7.93
N HIS A 80 19.76 7.89 6.73
CA HIS A 80 20.86 7.45 5.85
C HIS A 80 20.86 8.15 4.49
N TYR A 81 19.83 8.89 4.12
CA TYR A 81 19.79 9.63 2.87
C TYR A 81 19.75 11.14 3.14
N PRO A 82 20.76 11.92 2.65
CA PRO A 82 20.90 13.33 2.98
C PRO A 82 19.95 14.26 2.20
N GLY A 83 19.21 13.74 1.22
CA GLY A 83 18.30 14.50 0.37
C GLY A 83 16.83 14.31 0.71
N SER A 84 15.95 14.97 -0.03
CA SER A 84 14.53 14.68 0.00
C SER A 84 14.25 13.29 -0.55
N ALA A 85 13.46 12.50 0.15
CA ALA A 85 13.07 11.15 -0.27
C ALA A 85 11.62 10.86 0.12
N LEU A 86 10.93 10.10 -0.71
CA LEU A 86 9.60 9.59 -0.46
C LEU A 86 9.56 8.08 -0.78
N ALA A 87 9.30 7.27 0.22
CA ALA A 87 9.05 5.85 0.00
C ALA A 87 7.64 5.67 -0.57
N LEU A 88 7.52 4.92 -1.66
CA LEU A 88 6.23 4.60 -2.28
C LEU A 88 5.85 3.16 -1.98
N TYR A 89 4.60 2.95 -1.62
CA TYR A 89 3.99 1.62 -1.54
C TYR A 89 3.48 1.23 -2.93
N ALA A 90 3.87 0.06 -3.42
CA ALA A 90 3.40 -0.48 -4.70
C ALA A 90 1.97 -1.03 -4.54
N SER A 91 0.97 -0.30 -5.01
CA SER A 91 -0.45 -0.63 -4.85
C SER A 91 -0.84 -1.97 -5.47
N LYS A 92 -0.14 -2.41 -6.52
CA LYS A 92 -0.34 -3.72 -7.14
C LYS A 92 -0.22 -4.91 -6.18
N ALA A 93 0.45 -4.74 -5.03
CA ALA A 93 0.56 -5.79 -4.01
C ALA A 93 -0.78 -6.01 -3.28
N ASN A 94 -1.44 -4.92 -2.89
CA ASN A 94 -2.79 -4.90 -2.35
C ASN A 94 -3.33 -3.47 -2.38
N SER A 95 -4.23 -3.17 -3.31
CA SER A 95 -4.83 -1.85 -3.50
C SER A 95 -6.13 -1.64 -2.71
N SER A 96 -6.40 -2.44 -1.67
CA SER A 96 -7.61 -2.24 -0.87
C SER A 96 -7.59 -0.89 -0.16
N LEU A 97 -8.78 -0.30 0.01
CA LEU A 97 -8.96 1.02 0.64
C LEU A 97 -8.34 1.08 2.04
N ALA A 98 -8.46 -0.01 2.82
CA ALA A 98 -7.91 -0.10 4.17
C ALA A 98 -6.37 -0.01 4.16
N ILE A 99 -5.70 -0.76 3.27
CA ILE A 99 -4.24 -0.71 3.13
C ILE A 99 -3.78 0.67 2.67
N THR A 100 -4.46 1.23 1.67
CA THR A 100 -4.15 2.58 1.17
C THR A 100 -4.27 3.63 2.28
N ALA A 101 -5.33 3.57 3.10
CA ALA A 101 -5.51 4.49 4.23
C ALA A 101 -4.40 4.35 5.28
N VAL A 102 -3.98 3.13 5.60
CA VAL A 102 -2.84 2.89 6.52
C VAL A 102 -1.56 3.48 5.94
N VAL A 103 -1.24 3.19 4.68
CA VAL A 103 -0.05 3.68 3.97
C VAL A 103 -0.02 5.22 3.95
N ALA A 104 -1.14 5.85 3.63
CA ALA A 104 -1.28 7.31 3.64
C ALA A 104 -1.05 7.90 5.03
N SER A 105 -1.64 7.29 6.08
CA SER A 105 -1.50 7.73 7.46
C SER A 105 -0.07 7.60 8.01
N GLU A 106 0.69 6.62 7.51
CA GLU A 106 2.11 6.47 7.85
C GLU A 106 3.03 7.41 7.04
N GLY A 107 2.48 8.23 6.17
CA GLY A 107 3.23 9.25 5.45
C GLY A 107 4.07 8.74 4.28
N LEU A 108 3.79 7.54 3.77
CA LEU A 108 4.31 7.05 2.50
C LEU A 108 3.54 7.68 1.33
N GLY A 109 4.10 7.58 0.13
CA GLY A 109 3.36 7.77 -1.10
C GLY A 109 2.87 6.42 -1.65
N LEU A 110 2.28 6.47 -2.84
CA LEU A 110 1.70 5.30 -3.50
C LEU A 110 2.11 5.27 -4.97
N ASP A 111 2.54 4.11 -5.42
CA ASP A 111 2.80 3.77 -6.82
C ASP A 111 1.56 3.08 -7.39
N ALA A 112 0.82 3.78 -8.25
CA ALA A 112 -0.41 3.32 -8.89
C ALA A 112 -0.16 2.96 -10.36
N VAL A 113 -0.87 1.95 -10.88
CA VAL A 113 -0.72 1.47 -12.26
C VAL A 113 -2.05 1.42 -13.03
N SER A 114 -3.14 1.90 -12.45
CA SER A 114 -4.46 1.95 -13.10
C SER A 114 -5.34 3.07 -12.55
N ALA A 115 -6.38 3.46 -13.31
CA ALA A 115 -7.38 4.41 -12.85
C ALA A 115 -8.05 3.96 -11.54
N GLY A 116 -8.35 2.67 -11.40
CA GLY A 116 -8.95 2.12 -10.17
C GLY A 116 -8.05 2.32 -8.95
N GLU A 117 -6.75 2.12 -9.09
CA GLU A 117 -5.80 2.38 -8.02
C GLU A 117 -5.65 3.87 -7.69
N LEU A 118 -5.66 4.75 -8.70
CA LEU A 118 -5.68 6.21 -8.49
C LEU A 118 -6.89 6.65 -7.66
N LEU A 119 -8.09 6.20 -8.04
CA LEU A 119 -9.32 6.53 -7.33
C LEU A 119 -9.32 5.97 -5.90
N THR A 120 -8.87 4.72 -5.72
CA THR A 120 -8.74 4.11 -4.39
C THR A 120 -7.74 4.86 -3.54
N ALA A 121 -6.63 5.32 -4.12
CA ALA A 121 -5.62 6.12 -3.41
C ALA A 121 -6.23 7.41 -2.85
N VAL A 122 -6.91 8.17 -3.69
CA VAL A 122 -7.56 9.43 -3.29
C VAL A 122 -8.64 9.18 -2.24
N GLN A 123 -9.49 8.16 -2.43
CA GLN A 123 -10.51 7.79 -1.45
C GLN A 123 -9.92 7.31 -0.12
N GLY A 124 -8.76 6.68 -0.16
CA GLY A 124 -8.00 6.27 1.03
C GLY A 124 -7.31 7.43 1.75
N GLY A 125 -7.46 8.66 1.28
CA GLY A 125 -6.86 9.85 1.88
C GLY A 125 -5.40 10.08 1.49
N MET A 126 -4.92 9.42 0.41
CA MET A 126 -3.57 9.67 -0.11
C MET A 126 -3.52 11.05 -0.79
N PRO A 127 -2.64 11.96 -0.35
CA PRO A 127 -2.46 13.24 -1.02
C PRO A 127 -1.97 13.05 -2.46
N PRO A 128 -2.56 13.73 -3.46
CA PRO A 128 -2.18 13.56 -4.88
C PRO A 128 -0.70 13.80 -5.16
N GLU A 129 -0.07 14.68 -4.43
CA GLU A 129 1.37 14.95 -4.55
C GLU A 129 2.27 13.81 -4.11
N ARG A 130 1.72 12.80 -3.42
CA ARG A 130 2.41 11.57 -3.02
C ARG A 130 2.04 10.36 -3.88
N ILE A 131 1.23 10.56 -4.93
CA ILE A 131 0.87 9.50 -5.86
C ILE A 131 1.76 9.61 -7.10
N VAL A 132 2.35 8.49 -7.50
CA VAL A 132 3.10 8.33 -8.73
C VAL A 132 2.37 7.33 -9.61
N PHE A 133 1.98 7.76 -10.81
CA PHE A 133 1.23 6.93 -11.75
C PHE A 133 2.16 6.30 -12.78
N HIS A 134 2.42 5.01 -12.61
CA HIS A 134 3.21 4.16 -13.49
C HIS A 134 2.36 3.43 -14.53
N GLY A 135 3.00 2.54 -15.26
CA GLY A 135 2.40 1.68 -16.27
C GLY A 135 2.97 1.94 -17.66
N ASN A 136 3.01 0.90 -18.47
CA ASN A 136 3.57 0.93 -19.83
C ASN A 136 2.50 0.96 -20.94
N ASN A 137 1.22 0.97 -20.54
CA ASN A 137 0.08 0.98 -21.47
C ASN A 137 -1.06 1.81 -20.88
N LYS A 138 -0.77 3.06 -20.53
CA LYS A 138 -1.78 3.99 -20.00
C LYS A 138 -2.72 4.44 -21.11
N SER A 139 -4.01 4.39 -20.87
CA SER A 139 -5.00 4.96 -21.76
C SER A 139 -5.04 6.49 -21.67
N LEU A 140 -5.60 7.14 -22.70
CA LEU A 140 -5.81 8.59 -22.68
C LEU A 140 -6.71 9.04 -21.53
N GLU A 141 -7.71 8.23 -21.18
CA GLU A 141 -8.62 8.48 -20.07
C GLU A 141 -7.91 8.40 -18.73
N GLU A 142 -7.00 7.45 -18.56
CA GLU A 142 -6.17 7.33 -17.36
C GLU A 142 -5.18 8.49 -17.22
N LEU A 143 -4.58 8.92 -18.32
CA LEU A 143 -3.70 10.09 -18.33
C LEU A 143 -4.47 11.37 -18.01
N ARG A 144 -5.70 11.53 -18.54
CA ARG A 144 -6.58 12.65 -18.21
C ARG A 144 -6.91 12.66 -16.72
N LEU A 145 -7.32 11.54 -16.17
CA LEU A 145 -7.61 11.40 -14.74
C LEU A 145 -6.38 11.75 -13.89
N ALA A 146 -5.20 11.24 -14.24
CA ALA A 146 -3.96 11.54 -13.54
C ALA A 146 -3.62 13.04 -13.54
N VAL A 147 -3.82 13.71 -14.67
CA VAL A 147 -3.65 15.16 -14.81
C VAL A 147 -4.67 15.93 -13.96
N GLU A 148 -5.95 15.54 -14.01
CA GLU A 148 -7.02 16.16 -13.22
C GLU A 148 -6.79 16.02 -11.72
N LEU A 149 -6.30 14.87 -11.28
CA LEU A 149 -5.94 14.61 -9.88
C LEU A 149 -4.65 15.33 -9.46
N GLY A 150 -3.82 15.77 -10.41
CA GLY A 150 -2.55 16.43 -10.12
C GLY A 150 -1.49 15.47 -9.55
N VAL A 151 -1.52 14.19 -9.92
CA VAL A 151 -0.49 13.21 -9.52
C VAL A 151 0.76 13.33 -10.39
N THR A 152 1.86 12.70 -9.98
CA THR A 152 3.06 12.58 -10.80
C THR A 152 2.86 11.45 -11.82
N VAL A 153 3.04 11.73 -13.11
CA VAL A 153 2.94 10.72 -14.17
C VAL A 153 4.33 10.24 -14.56
N VAL A 154 4.52 8.93 -14.69
CA VAL A 154 5.73 8.34 -15.27
C VAL A 154 5.46 8.06 -16.74
N ALA A 155 6.10 8.80 -17.64
CA ALA A 155 6.08 8.49 -19.06
C ALA A 155 7.03 7.32 -19.35
N ASP A 156 6.46 6.24 -19.86
CA ASP A 156 7.16 4.99 -20.19
C ASP A 156 7.58 4.93 -21.68
N ASN A 157 6.89 5.70 -22.52
CA ASN A 157 7.06 5.72 -23.97
C ASN A 157 6.69 7.09 -24.57
N TRP A 158 6.96 7.25 -25.86
CA TRP A 158 6.66 8.49 -26.58
C TRP A 158 5.17 8.79 -26.69
N LEU A 159 4.32 7.77 -26.79
CA LEU A 159 2.87 7.93 -26.88
C LEU A 159 2.31 8.59 -25.62
N ASP A 160 2.83 8.23 -24.43
CA ASP A 160 2.44 8.89 -23.18
C ASP A 160 2.71 10.40 -23.25
N LEU A 161 3.87 10.82 -23.79
CA LEU A 161 4.23 12.23 -23.93
C LEU A 161 3.35 12.95 -24.94
N GLU A 162 3.09 12.34 -26.09
CA GLU A 162 2.21 12.89 -27.14
C GLU A 162 0.78 13.08 -26.62
N GLN A 163 0.26 12.09 -25.92
CA GLN A 163 -1.08 12.13 -25.32
C GLN A 163 -1.17 13.21 -24.23
N LEU A 164 -0.18 13.29 -23.34
CA LEU A 164 -0.14 14.33 -22.31
C LEU A 164 -0.07 15.75 -22.93
N ALA A 165 0.72 15.94 -23.99
CA ALA A 165 0.80 17.20 -24.70
C ALA A 165 -0.54 17.56 -25.39
N ALA A 166 -1.22 16.57 -25.97
CA ALA A 166 -2.53 16.76 -26.62
C ALA A 166 -3.65 17.13 -25.64
N LEU A 167 -3.54 16.74 -24.36
CA LEU A 167 -4.51 17.14 -23.32
C LEU A 167 -4.48 18.64 -22.99
N GLN A 168 -3.41 19.35 -23.34
CA GLN A 168 -3.23 20.80 -23.07
C GLN A 168 -3.60 21.16 -21.62
N PRO A 169 -2.98 20.55 -20.61
CA PRO A 169 -3.36 20.75 -19.22
C PRO A 169 -3.20 22.22 -18.82
N PRO A 170 -4.13 22.79 -18.02
CA PRO A 170 -4.08 24.20 -17.62
C PRO A 170 -2.92 24.53 -16.67
N GLN A 171 -2.32 23.51 -16.06
CA GLN A 171 -1.17 23.61 -15.16
C GLN A 171 -0.07 22.64 -15.60
N PRO A 172 1.20 22.93 -15.28
CA PRO A 172 2.29 21.99 -15.55
C PRO A 172 2.08 20.64 -14.91
N VAL A 173 2.22 19.56 -15.68
CA VAL A 173 2.16 18.19 -15.19
C VAL A 173 3.49 17.80 -14.55
N ARG A 174 3.44 17.21 -13.35
CA ARG A 174 4.63 16.61 -12.78
C ARG A 174 4.93 15.32 -13.52
N LEU A 175 6.10 15.25 -14.14
CA LEU A 175 6.48 14.18 -15.03
C LEU A 175 7.80 13.55 -14.60
N MET A 176 7.84 12.23 -14.62
CA MET A 176 9.06 11.42 -14.54
C MET A 176 9.21 10.66 -15.85
N LEU A 177 10.44 10.52 -16.34
CA LEU A 177 10.74 9.70 -17.52
C LEU A 177 11.29 8.35 -17.04
N ARG A 178 10.69 7.25 -17.53
CA ARG A 178 11.26 5.93 -17.33
C ARG A 178 12.32 5.70 -18.38
N PHE A 179 13.51 5.38 -17.91
CA PHE A 179 14.65 5.09 -18.77
C PHE A 179 15.21 3.69 -18.47
N THR A 180 15.39 2.90 -19.51
CA THR A 180 16.05 1.59 -19.43
C THR A 180 17.46 1.72 -19.97
N PRO A 181 18.50 1.65 -19.12
CA PRO A 181 19.88 1.97 -19.53
C PRO A 181 20.55 0.89 -20.39
N GLY A 182 19.87 -0.21 -20.72
CA GLY A 182 20.42 -1.28 -21.54
C GLY A 182 21.49 -2.13 -20.82
N ILE A 183 21.46 -2.15 -19.50
CA ILE A 183 22.35 -2.96 -18.68
C ILE A 183 21.72 -4.35 -18.56
N GLU A 184 22.43 -5.38 -19.00
CA GLU A 184 22.06 -6.78 -18.75
C GLU A 184 22.44 -7.13 -17.31
N CYS A 185 21.46 -7.64 -16.52
CA CYS A 185 21.63 -8.07 -15.13
C CYS A 185 21.72 -9.59 -15.04
#